data_4e282ae2ef6b1d377f29d50e62dd657c
#
_entry.id   4e282ae2ef6b1d377f29d50e62dd657c
#
_cell.length_a   1.000
_cell.length_b   1.000
_cell.length_c   1.000
_cell.angle_alpha   90.00
_cell.angle_beta   90.00
_cell.angle_gamma   90.00
#
_symmetry.space_group_name_H-M   'P 1'
#
loop_
_entity.id
_entity.type
_entity.pdbx_description
1 polymer ?
#
loop_
_entity_poly.entity_id
_entity_poly.type
_entity_poly.pdbx_seq_one_letter_code
_entity_poly.pdbx_strand_id
1 'polypeptide(L)'
;MKKIMACLVIMAALTGCSKSDDQGGGLSTPENTLPKKNDDHGGKALPKGVFPKKIVHKAENGNISYEITNNVQGEKVLSTTSISYKRDGSIESKILISVSYEGDYPKEATYKRSKTNGENENYTETYSFVDGKLKTKYDNSDRATTTTYSYHNDGKLAKVLVEKPSNAGQNGQIEKNTFVTEIDYTHTGNVISAAVKTYTKDAQGNKRDGNTSLTTYTLENENLIKVTESTTDHESTIEYTYDEKNNPNLQNLNKLVDPNYFIRASGSKNNILTRKTTTKYNYNSSTIVNEHVYEYTYADNNYPLTQKIFQKTTENGVEKKKLDETTEYTY
;
A
#
# COMPACT_ATOMS: atom_id res chain seq x y z
N MET A 1 -9.51 7.77 -16.42
CA MET A 1 -9.21 6.62 -15.53
C MET A 1 -7.72 6.41 -15.20
N LYS A 2 -6.76 7.20 -15.76
CA LYS A 2 -5.30 7.07 -15.50
C LYS A 2 -4.78 7.88 -14.29
N LYS A 3 -5.61 8.70 -13.63
CA LYS A 3 -5.16 9.61 -12.54
C LYS A 3 -5.21 9.02 -11.13
N ILE A 4 -5.83 7.85 -10.93
CA ILE A 4 -5.97 7.24 -9.59
C ILE A 4 -4.76 6.36 -9.24
N MET A 5 -4.01 5.87 -10.22
CA MET A 5 -2.87 4.97 -10.00
C MET A 5 -1.62 5.68 -9.42
N ALA A 6 -1.45 6.96 -9.69
CA ALA A 6 -0.29 7.72 -9.22
C ALA A 6 -0.26 7.96 -7.69
N CYS A 7 -1.43 8.05 -7.04
CA CYS A 7 -1.48 8.25 -5.59
C CYS A 7 -1.18 6.97 -4.79
N LEU A 8 -1.45 5.78 -5.35
CA LEU A 8 -1.18 4.52 -4.64
C LEU A 8 0.31 4.14 -4.63
N VAL A 9 1.07 4.56 -5.64
CA VAL A 9 2.52 4.26 -5.76
C VAL A 9 3.36 5.11 -4.80
N ILE A 10 2.89 6.31 -4.43
CA ILE A 10 3.63 7.24 -3.57
C ILE A 10 3.71 6.73 -2.13
N MET A 11 2.70 6.00 -1.65
CA MET A 11 2.77 5.37 -0.31
C MET A 11 3.73 4.16 -0.23
N ALA A 12 4.12 3.57 -1.36
CA ALA A 12 5.06 2.45 -1.38
C ALA A 12 6.52 2.84 -1.11
N ALA A 13 6.84 4.12 -1.07
CA ALA A 13 8.22 4.61 -1.03
C ALA A 13 8.78 4.85 0.38
N LEU A 14 7.96 4.73 1.44
CA LEU A 14 8.44 4.89 2.82
C LEU A 14 8.79 3.51 3.40
N THR A 15 10.00 3.06 3.22
CA THR A 15 10.46 1.72 3.60
C THR A 15 11.33 1.72 4.86
N GLY A 16 10.98 0.96 5.88
CA GLY A 16 11.72 0.82 7.12
C GLY A 16 11.71 -0.60 7.72
N CYS A 17 12.76 -1.02 8.38
CA CYS A 17 13.13 -2.38 8.79
C CYS A 17 12.45 -2.96 10.03
N SER A 18 12.23 -4.26 10.06
CA SER A 18 12.26 -5.07 11.29
C SER A 18 12.70 -6.51 11.04
N LYS A 19 13.24 -7.14 12.08
CA LYS A 19 13.81 -8.48 12.08
C LYS A 19 12.75 -9.57 12.04
N SER A 20 13.04 -10.63 11.31
CA SER A 20 12.47 -11.95 11.54
C SER A 20 13.45 -12.79 12.35
N ASP A 21 13.05 -13.34 13.49
CA ASP A 21 13.71 -14.48 14.10
C ASP A 21 12.82 -15.71 13.97
N ASP A 22 13.50 -16.76 13.53
CA ASP A 22 13.07 -18.09 13.21
C ASP A 22 12.63 -18.87 14.43
N GLN A 23 11.66 -19.70 14.24
CA GLN A 23 11.43 -21.06 14.75
C GLN A 23 10.02 -21.28 15.31
N GLY A 24 9.37 -22.26 14.74
CA GLY A 24 8.27 -22.98 15.36
C GLY A 24 6.92 -22.83 14.66
N GLY A 25 6.55 -23.89 13.93
CA GLY A 25 5.30 -24.03 13.21
C GLY A 25 4.06 -23.74 14.06
N GLY A 26 3.45 -22.66 13.77
CA GLY A 26 2.13 -22.23 14.16
C GLY A 26 1.76 -21.11 13.23
N LEU A 27 0.55 -21.12 12.69
CA LEU A 27 -0.02 -20.03 11.91
C LEU A 27 -0.02 -18.74 12.76
N SER A 28 1.12 -18.03 12.78
CA SER A 28 1.17 -16.70 13.34
C SER A 28 0.53 -15.77 12.32
N THR A 29 -0.69 -15.33 12.61
CA THR A 29 -1.20 -14.11 11.98
C THR A 29 -0.12 -13.04 12.11
N PRO A 30 0.22 -12.31 11.03
CA PRO A 30 1.20 -11.23 11.13
C PRO A 30 0.74 -10.29 12.24
N GLU A 31 1.47 -10.29 13.35
CA GLU A 31 1.23 -9.30 14.39
C GLU A 31 1.54 -7.95 13.77
N ASN A 32 0.54 -7.11 13.69
CA ASN A 32 0.70 -5.70 13.36
C ASN A 32 1.33 -4.97 14.57
N THR A 33 2.43 -5.53 15.05
CA THR A 33 3.18 -5.02 16.20
C THR A 33 4.23 -4.06 15.68
N LEU A 34 4.15 -2.84 16.14
CA LEU A 34 5.27 -1.90 16.09
C LEU A 34 6.47 -2.52 16.83
N PRO A 35 7.70 -2.24 16.42
CA PRO A 35 8.89 -2.75 17.09
C PRO A 35 8.81 -2.43 18.58
N LYS A 36 8.79 -3.46 19.43
CA LYS A 36 8.91 -3.28 20.88
C LYS A 36 10.28 -2.67 21.16
N LYS A 37 10.31 -1.62 21.95
CA LYS A 37 11.51 -1.04 22.49
C LYS A 37 12.18 -2.12 23.37
N ASN A 38 13.40 -2.54 23.01
CA ASN A 38 14.23 -3.48 23.75
C ASN A 38 13.70 -4.90 23.92
N ASP A 39 13.58 -5.67 22.83
CA ASP A 39 13.94 -7.08 22.91
C ASP A 39 15.42 -7.16 22.59
N ASP A 40 16.22 -7.29 23.64
CA ASP A 40 17.67 -7.48 23.59
C ASP A 40 17.99 -8.92 23.15
N HIS A 41 17.49 -9.29 21.98
CA HIS A 41 17.92 -10.47 21.26
C HIS A 41 19.09 -10.02 20.40
N GLY A 42 20.29 -10.36 20.84
CA GLY A 42 21.60 -10.03 20.33
C GLY A 42 21.60 -9.60 18.86
N GLY A 43 21.52 -8.30 18.62
CA GLY A 43 21.21 -7.71 17.35
C GLY A 43 22.20 -8.10 16.28
N LYS A 44 21.83 -9.06 15.45
CA LYS A 44 22.48 -9.19 14.14
C LYS A 44 22.15 -7.91 13.40
N ALA A 45 23.19 -7.14 13.06
CA ALA A 45 23.06 -5.98 12.19
C ALA A 45 22.24 -6.38 10.97
N LEU A 46 21.27 -5.56 10.60
CA LEU A 46 20.51 -5.77 9.39
C LEU A 46 21.46 -5.99 8.21
N PRO A 47 21.20 -6.94 7.33
CA PRO A 47 22.05 -7.18 6.18
C PRO A 47 22.25 -5.88 5.41
N LYS A 48 23.48 -5.55 5.01
CA LYS A 48 23.73 -4.43 4.11
C LYS A 48 22.83 -4.59 2.88
N GLY A 49 22.07 -3.56 2.51
CA GLY A 49 21.24 -3.58 1.31
C GLY A 49 19.77 -3.91 1.51
N VAL A 50 19.26 -3.89 2.74
CA VAL A 50 17.85 -4.15 3.02
C VAL A 50 16.93 -3.06 2.47
N PHE A 51 17.42 -1.80 2.41
CA PHE A 51 16.66 -0.68 1.86
C PHE A 51 17.11 -0.35 0.46
N PRO A 52 16.21 -0.36 -0.53
CA PRO A 52 16.53 0.25 -1.81
C PRO A 52 16.78 1.75 -1.60
N LYS A 53 18.00 2.20 -1.88
CA LYS A 53 18.33 3.63 -1.94
C LYS A 53 17.75 4.27 -3.17
N LYS A 54 17.71 3.50 -4.27
CA LYS A 54 17.11 3.93 -5.53
C LYS A 54 16.28 2.80 -6.15
N ILE A 55 15.11 3.17 -6.68
CA ILE A 55 14.23 2.30 -7.46
C ILE A 55 13.94 3.03 -8.76
N VAL A 56 14.12 2.35 -9.89
CA VAL A 56 13.87 2.90 -11.23
C VAL A 56 12.88 2.01 -11.95
N HIS A 57 11.75 2.56 -12.33
CA HIS A 57 10.74 1.91 -13.15
C HIS A 57 10.92 2.32 -14.60
N LYS A 58 10.96 1.35 -15.51
CA LYS A 58 11.07 1.53 -16.94
C LYS A 58 9.85 0.94 -17.64
N ALA A 59 9.25 1.70 -18.54
CA ALA A 59 8.18 1.23 -19.39
C ALA A 59 8.69 0.17 -20.40
N GLU A 60 7.77 -0.49 -21.13
CA GLU A 60 8.04 -1.50 -22.15
C GLU A 60 9.16 -1.08 -23.14
N ASN A 61 9.19 0.18 -23.54
CA ASN A 61 10.19 0.72 -24.49
C ASN A 61 11.55 1.06 -23.85
N GLY A 62 11.73 0.75 -22.56
CA GLY A 62 12.97 0.99 -21.80
C GLY A 62 13.10 2.43 -21.26
N ASN A 63 12.18 3.34 -21.60
CA ASN A 63 12.20 4.69 -21.05
C ASN A 63 11.85 4.67 -19.57
N ILE A 64 12.53 5.52 -18.78
CA ILE A 64 12.21 5.69 -17.37
C ILE A 64 10.82 6.31 -17.26
N SER A 65 9.92 5.66 -16.52
CA SER A 65 8.59 6.15 -16.22
C SER A 65 8.50 6.78 -14.82
N TYR A 66 9.33 6.25 -13.89
CA TYR A 66 9.27 6.69 -12.50
C TYR A 66 10.58 6.35 -11.77
N GLU A 67 11.04 7.23 -10.90
CA GLU A 67 12.19 7.02 -10.03
C GLU A 67 11.85 7.34 -8.59
N ILE A 68 12.39 6.56 -7.65
CA ILE A 68 12.34 6.79 -6.22
C ILE A 68 13.76 6.82 -5.68
N THR A 69 14.07 7.81 -4.85
CA THR A 69 15.33 7.88 -4.10
C THR A 69 15.01 8.07 -2.63
N ASN A 70 15.55 7.18 -1.79
CA ASN A 70 15.36 7.20 -0.34
C ASN A 70 16.63 7.70 0.35
N ASN A 71 16.48 8.62 1.30
CA ASN A 71 17.49 9.02 2.27
C ASN A 71 17.20 8.30 3.59
N VAL A 72 18.06 7.36 3.96
CA VAL A 72 17.87 6.46 5.11
C VAL A 72 18.97 6.65 6.13
N GLN A 73 18.61 6.73 7.39
CA GLN A 73 19.53 6.75 8.53
C GLN A 73 19.15 5.66 9.54
N GLY A 74 19.98 4.64 9.65
CA GLY A 74 19.63 3.43 10.43
C GLY A 74 18.38 2.75 9.84
N GLU A 75 17.36 2.60 10.64
CA GLU A 75 16.06 2.03 10.24
C GLU A 75 15.01 3.08 9.84
N LYS A 76 15.39 4.36 9.78
CA LYS A 76 14.48 5.48 9.51
C LYS A 76 14.68 6.04 8.11
N VAL A 77 13.61 6.14 7.36
CA VAL A 77 13.58 6.90 6.10
C VAL A 77 13.33 8.36 6.46
N LEU A 78 14.35 9.20 6.27
CA LEU A 78 14.25 10.64 6.57
C LEU A 78 13.57 11.42 5.45
N SER A 79 13.80 10.98 4.21
CA SER A 79 13.10 11.55 3.06
C SER A 79 13.05 10.59 1.88
N THR A 80 12.06 10.80 1.04
CA THR A 80 11.89 10.12 -0.25
C THR A 80 11.66 11.16 -1.33
N THR A 81 12.41 11.06 -2.42
CA THR A 81 12.14 11.83 -3.64
C THR A 81 11.59 10.90 -4.70
N SER A 82 10.47 11.26 -5.27
CA SER A 82 9.84 10.53 -6.38
C SER A 82 9.70 11.43 -7.60
N ILE A 83 10.09 10.95 -8.77
CA ILE A 83 10.04 11.69 -10.02
C ILE A 83 9.27 10.85 -11.05
N SER A 84 8.19 11.41 -11.59
CA SER A 84 7.45 10.83 -12.72
C SER A 84 7.89 11.47 -14.01
N TYR A 85 7.98 10.67 -15.06
CA TYR A 85 8.39 11.11 -16.39
C TYR A 85 7.27 10.93 -17.40
N LYS A 86 7.21 11.82 -18.39
CA LYS A 86 6.38 11.67 -19.57
C LYS A 86 7.04 10.70 -20.56
N ARG A 87 6.29 10.30 -21.60
CA ARG A 87 6.81 9.41 -22.64
C ARG A 87 8.00 9.96 -23.41
N ASP A 88 8.16 11.28 -23.48
CA ASP A 88 9.29 11.97 -24.12
C ASP A 88 10.52 12.08 -23.22
N GLY A 89 10.47 11.55 -22.01
CA GLY A 89 11.53 11.57 -21.00
C GLY A 89 11.58 12.89 -20.19
N SER A 90 10.72 13.85 -20.47
CA SER A 90 10.63 15.06 -19.64
C SER A 90 9.95 14.77 -18.30
N ILE A 91 10.34 15.50 -17.25
CA ILE A 91 9.72 15.36 -15.93
C ILE A 91 8.25 15.78 -16.00
N GLU A 92 7.34 14.94 -15.50
CA GLU A 92 5.92 15.27 -15.32
C GLU A 92 5.66 15.88 -13.95
N SER A 93 6.19 15.23 -12.90
CA SER A 93 6.07 15.72 -11.54
C SER A 93 7.22 15.24 -10.65
N LYS A 94 7.49 16.00 -9.60
CA LYS A 94 8.43 15.63 -8.54
C LYS A 94 7.72 15.74 -7.20
N ILE A 95 7.90 14.75 -6.33
CA ILE A 95 7.40 14.74 -4.97
C ILE A 95 8.58 14.54 -4.03
N LEU A 96 8.69 15.42 -3.03
CA LEU A 96 9.57 15.24 -1.90
C LEU A 96 8.72 14.96 -0.66
N ILE A 97 9.02 13.87 0.01
CA ILE A 97 8.44 13.51 1.31
C ILE A 97 9.56 13.63 2.33
N SER A 98 9.33 14.39 3.40
CA SER A 98 10.26 14.49 4.53
C SER A 98 9.54 14.00 5.78
N VAL A 99 10.19 13.12 6.57
CA VAL A 99 9.59 12.46 7.74
C VAL A 99 10.33 12.89 9.00
N SER A 100 9.61 13.39 9.99
CA SER A 100 10.10 13.62 11.34
C SER A 100 9.64 12.48 12.27
N TYR A 101 10.43 12.23 13.31
CA TYR A 101 10.22 11.13 14.26
C TYR A 101 10.17 11.63 15.70
N GLU A 102 9.39 10.97 16.53
CA GLU A 102 9.43 11.08 17.97
C GLU A 102 9.79 9.69 18.54
N GLY A 103 11.04 9.54 19.01
CA GLY A 103 11.61 8.22 19.28
C GLY A 103 11.67 7.39 18.00
N ASP A 104 11.10 6.20 18.03
CA ASP A 104 11.09 5.28 16.88
C ASP A 104 9.84 5.42 15.99
N TYR A 105 8.90 6.28 16.38
CA TYR A 105 7.66 6.45 15.66
C TYR A 105 7.67 7.70 14.76
N PRO A 106 7.15 7.59 13.52
CA PRO A 106 6.94 8.77 12.69
C PRO A 106 5.93 9.69 13.37
N LYS A 107 6.27 10.98 13.41
CA LYS A 107 5.42 12.03 13.98
C LYS A 107 4.68 12.78 12.90
N GLU A 108 5.40 13.12 11.83
CA GLU A 108 4.90 13.93 10.75
C GLU A 108 5.60 13.57 9.44
N ALA A 109 4.84 13.56 8.34
CA ALA A 109 5.38 13.51 6.99
C ALA A 109 4.91 14.75 6.22
N THR A 110 5.85 15.55 5.71
CA THR A 110 5.58 16.69 4.86
C THR A 110 5.75 16.31 3.40
N TYR A 111 4.76 16.59 2.58
CA TYR A 111 4.72 16.33 1.15
C TYR A 111 4.84 17.63 0.38
N LYS A 112 5.80 17.72 -0.54
CA LYS A 112 5.98 18.84 -1.47
C LYS A 112 5.94 18.28 -2.88
N ARG A 113 4.89 18.60 -3.62
CA ARG A 113 4.72 18.18 -5.01
C ARG A 113 4.85 19.38 -5.92
N SER A 114 5.68 19.25 -6.94
CA SER A 114 5.78 20.19 -8.06
C SER A 114 5.44 19.48 -9.37
N LYS A 115 4.64 20.13 -10.20
CA LYS A 115 4.28 19.69 -11.56
C LYS A 115 4.87 20.63 -12.60
N THR A 116 5.12 20.13 -13.80
CA THR A 116 5.67 20.94 -14.90
C THR A 116 4.73 22.02 -15.41
N ASN A 117 3.44 21.95 -15.12
CA ASN A 117 2.45 23.01 -15.43
C ASN A 117 2.46 24.17 -14.42
N GLY A 118 3.40 24.17 -13.45
CA GLY A 118 3.55 25.20 -12.42
C GLY A 118 2.68 25.00 -11.17
N GLU A 119 1.82 23.98 -11.14
CA GLU A 119 1.04 23.65 -9.94
C GLU A 119 1.95 23.03 -8.87
N ASN A 120 1.87 23.60 -7.67
CA ASN A 120 2.54 23.08 -6.48
C ASN A 120 1.52 22.72 -5.42
N GLU A 121 1.67 21.53 -4.84
CA GLU A 121 0.84 21.05 -3.75
C GLU A 121 1.75 20.78 -2.53
N ASN A 122 1.38 21.31 -1.38
CA ASN A 122 2.06 21.03 -0.12
C ASN A 122 1.04 20.59 0.89
N TYR A 123 1.28 19.48 1.55
CA TYR A 123 0.45 19.01 2.65
C TYR A 123 1.28 18.24 3.66
N THR A 124 0.69 17.98 4.81
CA THR A 124 1.35 17.30 5.93
C THR A 124 0.42 16.20 6.45
N GLU A 125 0.96 15.04 6.71
CA GLU A 125 0.33 13.99 7.49
C GLU A 125 0.92 13.98 8.90
N THR A 126 0.08 13.98 9.92
CA THR A 126 0.49 13.82 11.32
C THR A 126 -0.04 12.50 11.87
N TYR A 127 0.73 11.88 12.75
CA TYR A 127 0.47 10.56 13.29
C TYR A 127 0.45 10.59 14.81
N SER A 128 -0.53 9.93 15.42
CA SER A 128 -0.61 9.76 16.88
C SER A 128 -0.58 8.29 17.24
N PHE A 129 0.34 7.92 18.12
CA PHE A 129 0.51 6.55 18.60
C PHE A 129 0.17 6.47 20.09
N VAL A 130 -0.49 5.39 20.48
CA VAL A 130 -0.78 5.05 21.88
C VAL A 130 -0.42 3.58 22.06
N ASP A 131 0.38 3.28 23.09
CA ASP A 131 0.86 1.93 23.38
C ASP A 131 1.49 1.23 22.14
N GLY A 132 2.27 2.02 21.38
CA GLY A 132 2.94 1.53 20.18
C GLY A 132 2.05 1.32 18.97
N LYS A 133 0.76 1.62 19.02
CA LYS A 133 -0.20 1.45 17.91
C LYS A 133 -0.66 2.78 17.38
N LEU A 134 -0.71 2.90 16.05
CA LEU A 134 -1.26 4.08 15.39
C LEU A 134 -2.75 4.24 15.76
N LYS A 135 -3.11 5.37 16.35
CA LYS A 135 -4.49 5.69 16.73
C LYS A 135 -5.15 6.64 15.76
N THR A 136 -4.43 7.66 15.34
CA THR A 136 -4.95 8.63 14.37
C THR A 136 -3.91 9.01 13.35
N LYS A 137 -4.37 9.27 12.17
CA LYS A 137 -3.64 9.92 11.09
C LYS A 137 -4.49 11.09 10.60
N TYR A 138 -3.89 12.26 10.51
CA TYR A 138 -4.52 13.45 9.97
C TYR A 138 -3.73 13.97 8.78
N ASP A 139 -4.42 14.22 7.67
CA ASP A 139 -3.89 14.79 6.43
C ASP A 139 -4.51 16.18 6.26
N ASN A 140 -3.67 17.21 6.20
CA ASN A 140 -4.10 18.60 6.06
C ASN A 140 -4.17 19.10 4.60
N SER A 141 -4.16 18.18 3.62
CA SER A 141 -4.41 18.52 2.22
C SER A 141 -5.77 19.24 2.05
N ASP A 142 -6.08 19.71 0.85
CA ASP A 142 -7.34 20.42 0.51
C ASP A 142 -8.62 19.74 1.03
N ARG A 143 -8.52 18.49 1.43
CA ARG A 143 -9.63 17.67 1.93
C ARG A 143 -9.46 17.18 3.37
N ALA A 144 -8.54 17.73 4.12
CA ALA A 144 -8.35 17.57 5.57
C ALA A 144 -8.90 16.23 6.14
N THR A 145 -8.30 15.10 5.75
CA THR A 145 -8.81 13.77 6.06
C THR A 145 -8.33 13.30 7.44
N THR A 146 -9.23 12.85 8.28
CA THR A 146 -8.91 12.17 9.54
C THR A 146 -9.16 10.68 9.41
N THR A 147 -8.17 9.87 9.80
CA THR A 147 -8.30 8.41 9.90
C THR A 147 -8.09 7.99 11.34
N THR A 148 -9.04 7.23 11.89
CA THR A 148 -8.97 6.68 13.24
C THR A 148 -8.90 5.16 13.18
N TYR A 149 -8.03 4.57 14.01
CA TYR A 149 -7.79 3.13 14.09
C TYR A 149 -8.18 2.60 15.46
N SER A 150 -8.88 1.47 15.49
CA SER A 150 -9.22 0.73 16.69
C SER A 150 -8.74 -0.71 16.59
N TYR A 151 -8.42 -1.32 17.73
CA TYR A 151 -7.82 -2.64 17.77
C TYR A 151 -8.59 -3.55 18.71
N HIS A 152 -8.64 -4.84 18.41
CA HIS A 152 -9.10 -5.89 19.31
C HIS A 152 -8.15 -6.02 20.52
N ASN A 153 -8.59 -6.72 21.55
CA ASN A 153 -7.78 -6.94 22.76
C ASN A 153 -6.50 -7.73 22.46
N ASP A 154 -6.50 -8.58 21.42
CA ASP A 154 -5.32 -9.32 20.94
C ASP A 154 -4.35 -8.45 20.12
N GLY A 155 -4.65 -7.18 19.94
CA GLY A 155 -3.81 -6.23 19.23
C GLY A 155 -4.07 -6.13 17.72
N LYS A 156 -4.88 -7.00 17.14
CA LYS A 156 -5.21 -6.94 15.72
C LYS A 156 -6.12 -5.76 15.41
N LEU A 157 -6.01 -5.23 14.19
CA LEU A 157 -6.85 -4.14 13.74
C LEU A 157 -8.34 -4.57 13.75
N ALA A 158 -9.17 -3.79 14.43
CA ALA A 158 -10.62 -4.04 14.53
C ALA A 158 -11.41 -3.12 13.61
N LYS A 159 -11.00 -1.86 13.52
CA LYS A 159 -11.77 -0.86 12.77
C LYS A 159 -10.89 0.25 12.23
N VAL A 160 -11.25 0.73 11.04
CA VAL A 160 -10.74 1.98 10.46
C VAL A 160 -11.92 2.88 10.15
N LEU A 161 -11.84 4.13 10.59
CA LEU A 161 -12.81 5.17 10.29
C LEU A 161 -12.07 6.30 9.56
N VAL A 162 -12.48 6.59 8.33
CA VAL A 162 -11.95 7.70 7.52
C VAL A 162 -13.02 8.74 7.37
N GLU A 163 -12.74 9.96 7.82
CA GLU A 163 -13.64 11.10 7.74
C GLU A 163 -13.00 12.20 6.90
N LYS A 164 -13.73 12.64 5.87
CA LYS A 164 -13.28 13.61 4.89
C LYS A 164 -14.34 14.67 4.67
N PRO A 165 -14.05 15.96 4.94
CA PRO A 165 -14.97 17.03 4.63
C PRO A 165 -15.37 17.03 3.16
N SER A 166 -16.63 17.24 2.89
CA SER A 166 -17.20 17.34 1.54
C SER A 166 -18.06 18.60 1.48
N ASN A 167 -17.76 19.46 0.53
CA ASN A 167 -18.54 20.67 0.27
C ASN A 167 -19.58 20.46 -0.85
N ALA A 168 -20.00 19.22 -1.06
CA ALA A 168 -21.00 18.89 -2.08
C ALA A 168 -22.41 19.17 -1.54
N GLY A 169 -23.03 20.24 -1.99
CA GLY A 169 -24.45 20.53 -1.79
C GLY A 169 -25.26 20.19 -3.03
N GLN A 170 -26.54 19.83 -2.85
CA GLN A 170 -27.49 19.79 -3.94
C GLN A 170 -27.95 21.23 -4.27
N ASN A 171 -28.17 21.53 -5.54
CA ASN A 171 -28.66 22.83 -5.99
C ASN A 171 -27.76 24.06 -5.75
N GLY A 172 -26.42 23.88 -5.75
CA GLY A 172 -25.49 25.01 -5.64
C GLY A 172 -25.35 25.62 -4.25
N GLN A 173 -25.99 25.07 -3.23
CA GLN A 173 -25.75 25.43 -1.82
C GLN A 173 -24.58 24.62 -1.29
N ILE A 174 -23.62 25.28 -0.64
CA ILE A 174 -22.49 24.62 0.03
C ILE A 174 -23.02 24.06 1.35
N GLU A 175 -23.29 22.76 1.38
CA GLU A 175 -23.58 22.05 2.64
C GLU A 175 -22.26 21.50 3.21
N LYS A 176 -22.04 21.72 4.51
CA LYS A 176 -20.93 21.09 5.25
C LYS A 176 -21.27 19.63 5.51
N ASN A 177 -20.91 18.78 4.58
CA ASN A 177 -21.08 17.34 4.72
C ASN A 177 -19.73 16.68 5.05
N THR A 178 -19.75 15.48 5.61
CA THR A 178 -18.57 14.64 5.82
C THR A 178 -18.78 13.32 5.11
N PHE A 179 -17.92 13.01 4.16
CA PHE A 179 -17.84 11.66 3.57
C PHE A 179 -17.13 10.74 4.54
N VAL A 180 -17.75 9.61 4.86
CA VAL A 180 -17.26 8.63 5.83
C VAL A 180 -17.04 7.29 5.16
N THR A 181 -15.87 6.70 5.38
CA THR A 181 -15.60 5.29 5.12
C THR A 181 -15.35 4.59 6.45
N GLU A 182 -16.16 3.59 6.75
CA GLU A 182 -16.06 2.76 7.94
C GLU A 182 -15.72 1.34 7.51
N ILE A 183 -14.66 0.77 8.08
CA ILE A 183 -14.19 -0.57 7.75
C ILE A 183 -14.10 -1.36 9.05
N ASP A 184 -14.90 -2.41 9.18
CA ASP A 184 -14.88 -3.33 10.31
C ASP A 184 -14.12 -4.62 9.91
N TYR A 185 -13.11 -5.01 10.70
CA TYR A 185 -12.27 -6.17 10.44
C TYR A 185 -12.62 -7.33 11.37
N THR A 186 -12.75 -8.52 10.79
CA THR A 186 -12.90 -9.78 11.51
C THR A 186 -11.76 -10.72 11.13
N HIS A 187 -11.10 -11.32 12.12
CA HIS A 187 -9.98 -12.23 11.94
C HIS A 187 -10.39 -13.65 12.33
N THR A 188 -10.29 -14.61 11.39
CA THR A 188 -10.61 -16.02 11.62
C THR A 188 -9.51 -16.89 11.03
N GLY A 189 -8.61 -17.40 11.87
CA GLY A 189 -7.43 -18.12 11.40
C GLY A 189 -6.58 -17.26 10.48
N ASN A 190 -6.34 -17.75 9.28
CA ASN A 190 -5.59 -17.07 8.22
C ASN A 190 -6.46 -16.19 7.29
N VAL A 191 -7.74 -16.01 7.62
CA VAL A 191 -8.68 -15.21 6.84
C VAL A 191 -9.04 -13.95 7.60
N ILE A 192 -9.01 -12.82 6.89
CA ILE A 192 -9.41 -11.51 7.37
C ILE A 192 -10.54 -11.01 6.49
N SER A 193 -11.67 -10.66 7.09
CA SER A 193 -12.80 -10.06 6.40
C SER A 193 -12.90 -8.58 6.76
N ALA A 194 -13.03 -7.72 5.75
CA ALA A 194 -13.22 -6.28 5.89
C ALA A 194 -14.60 -5.90 5.34
N ALA A 195 -15.52 -5.55 6.23
CA ALA A 195 -16.82 -5.01 5.87
C ALA A 195 -16.71 -3.49 5.74
N VAL A 196 -16.83 -2.98 4.51
CA VAL A 196 -16.71 -1.56 4.19
C VAL A 196 -18.10 -0.95 4.06
N LYS A 197 -18.30 0.19 4.71
CA LYS A 197 -19.49 1.04 4.58
C LYS A 197 -19.04 2.44 4.25
N THR A 198 -19.60 3.02 3.19
CA THR A 198 -19.39 4.41 2.84
C THR A 198 -20.72 5.16 2.94
N TYR A 199 -20.70 6.35 3.50
CA TYR A 199 -21.89 7.19 3.65
C TYR A 199 -21.49 8.65 3.81
N THR A 200 -22.48 9.55 3.71
CA THR A 200 -22.28 10.97 3.98
C THR A 200 -23.03 11.33 5.28
N LYS A 201 -22.39 12.12 6.15
CA LYS A 201 -23.03 12.77 7.29
C LYS A 201 -23.31 14.24 6.96
N ASP A 202 -24.48 14.75 7.29
CA ASP A 202 -24.76 16.18 7.26
C ASP A 202 -24.16 16.90 8.50
N ALA A 203 -24.36 18.23 8.59
CA ALA A 203 -23.86 19.04 9.70
C ALA A 203 -24.48 18.66 11.06
N GLN A 204 -25.64 18.00 11.07
CA GLN A 204 -26.33 17.51 12.26
C GLN A 204 -25.91 16.07 12.61
N GLY A 205 -25.08 15.43 11.77
CA GLY A 205 -24.62 14.06 11.96
C GLY A 205 -25.55 12.97 11.41
N ASN A 206 -26.63 13.35 10.72
CA ASN A 206 -27.54 12.38 10.11
C ASN A 206 -26.83 11.69 8.93
N LYS A 207 -26.94 10.36 8.89
CA LYS A 207 -26.38 9.55 7.80
C LYS A 207 -27.31 9.58 6.59
N ARG A 208 -26.70 9.78 5.40
CA ARG A 208 -27.35 9.66 4.11
C ARG A 208 -26.77 8.46 3.36
N ASP A 209 -27.52 7.92 2.43
CA ASP A 209 -27.24 6.71 1.66
C ASP A 209 -25.77 6.50 1.29
N GLY A 210 -25.35 5.24 1.38
CA GLY A 210 -24.00 4.82 1.10
C GLY A 210 -23.94 3.40 0.55
N ASN A 211 -22.78 3.01 0.11
CA ASN A 211 -22.51 1.69 -0.41
C ASN A 211 -21.89 0.78 0.65
N THR A 212 -22.10 -0.51 0.50
CA THR A 212 -21.43 -1.55 1.28
C THR A 212 -20.68 -2.49 0.36
N SER A 213 -19.52 -2.96 0.82
CA SER A 213 -18.79 -4.06 0.17
C SER A 213 -18.16 -4.95 1.22
N LEU A 214 -17.87 -6.17 0.83
CA LEU A 214 -17.13 -7.13 1.64
C LEU A 214 -15.87 -7.53 0.88
N THR A 215 -14.72 -7.37 1.53
CA THR A 215 -13.45 -7.86 1.02
C THR A 215 -12.90 -8.90 1.97
N THR A 216 -12.46 -10.03 1.44
CA THR A 216 -11.84 -11.09 2.21
C THR A 216 -10.40 -11.29 1.74
N TYR A 217 -9.48 -11.38 2.69
CA TYR A 217 -8.05 -11.59 2.48
C TYR A 217 -7.66 -12.93 3.06
N THR A 218 -6.96 -13.77 2.30
CA THR A 218 -6.40 -15.03 2.79
C THR A 218 -4.89 -14.91 2.81
N LEU A 219 -4.30 -15.20 3.97
CA LEU A 219 -2.87 -15.16 4.20
C LEU A 219 -2.31 -16.58 4.34
N GLU A 220 -1.12 -16.82 3.84
CA GLU A 220 -0.37 -18.06 4.04
C GLU A 220 1.11 -17.75 4.14
N ASN A 221 1.79 -18.23 5.18
CA ASN A 221 3.22 -17.99 5.43
C ASN A 221 3.61 -16.50 5.33
N GLU A 222 2.79 -15.61 5.93
CA GLU A 222 2.94 -14.14 5.89
C GLU A 222 2.81 -13.51 4.48
N ASN A 223 2.26 -14.26 3.52
CA ASN A 223 1.96 -13.78 2.17
C ASN A 223 0.45 -13.66 1.97
N LEU A 224 0.01 -12.61 1.30
CA LEU A 224 -1.36 -12.45 0.87
C LEU A 224 -1.60 -13.30 -0.39
N ILE A 225 -2.20 -14.47 -0.25
CA ILE A 225 -2.38 -15.40 -1.38
C ILE A 225 -3.68 -15.16 -2.16
N LYS A 226 -4.69 -14.57 -1.52
CA LYS A 226 -5.98 -14.35 -2.18
C LYS A 226 -6.70 -13.13 -1.62
N VAL A 227 -7.35 -12.38 -2.50
CA VAL A 227 -8.32 -11.33 -2.17
C VAL A 227 -9.61 -11.63 -2.91
N THR A 228 -10.75 -11.58 -2.22
CA THR A 228 -12.07 -11.61 -2.84
C THR A 228 -12.83 -10.36 -2.44
N GLU A 229 -13.45 -9.70 -3.40
CA GLU A 229 -14.31 -8.55 -3.20
C GLU A 229 -15.68 -8.83 -3.80
N SER A 230 -16.73 -8.57 -3.03
CA SER A 230 -18.11 -8.67 -3.47
C SER A 230 -18.78 -7.32 -3.29
N THR A 231 -19.35 -6.83 -4.37
CA THR A 231 -20.16 -5.60 -4.44
C THR A 231 -21.50 -5.92 -5.09
N THR A 232 -22.38 -4.91 -5.18
CA THR A 232 -23.64 -5.04 -5.93
C THR A 232 -23.42 -5.29 -7.43
N ASP A 233 -22.32 -4.78 -7.98
CA ASP A 233 -22.08 -4.71 -9.42
C ASP A 233 -21.19 -5.85 -9.92
N HIS A 234 -20.30 -6.37 -9.08
CA HIS A 234 -19.35 -7.41 -9.48
C HIS A 234 -18.79 -8.21 -8.30
N GLU A 235 -18.26 -9.38 -8.64
CA GLU A 235 -17.37 -10.16 -7.80
C GLU A 235 -15.97 -10.17 -8.41
N SER A 236 -14.96 -9.87 -7.61
CA SER A 236 -13.56 -9.89 -8.03
C SER A 236 -12.75 -10.83 -7.15
N THR A 237 -11.87 -11.61 -7.78
CA THR A 237 -10.89 -12.46 -7.07
C THR A 237 -9.50 -12.13 -7.61
N ILE A 238 -8.55 -11.91 -6.70
CA ILE A 238 -7.13 -11.78 -7.04
C ILE A 238 -6.39 -12.90 -6.32
N GLU A 239 -5.61 -13.67 -7.07
CA GLU A 239 -4.78 -14.76 -6.58
C GLU A 239 -3.32 -14.45 -6.84
N TYR A 240 -2.45 -14.78 -5.87
CA TYR A 240 -1.02 -14.53 -5.92
C TYR A 240 -0.23 -15.79 -5.66
N THR A 241 0.90 -15.94 -6.33
CA THR A 241 1.95 -16.89 -5.96
C THR A 241 3.24 -16.14 -5.67
N TYR A 242 4.10 -16.73 -4.86
CA TYR A 242 5.31 -16.10 -4.35
C TYR A 242 6.53 -16.99 -4.52
N ASP A 243 7.70 -16.36 -4.53
CA ASP A 243 8.98 -17.04 -4.34
C ASP A 243 9.30 -17.25 -2.84
N GLU A 244 10.54 -17.64 -2.55
CA GLU A 244 11.06 -17.78 -1.19
C GLU A 244 12.11 -16.69 -0.85
N LYS A 245 12.17 -15.61 -1.65
CA LYS A 245 13.17 -14.56 -1.52
C LYS A 245 12.62 -13.35 -0.77
N ASN A 246 13.51 -12.44 -0.39
CA ASN A 246 13.17 -11.28 0.41
C ASN A 246 12.44 -10.22 -0.42
N ASN A 247 11.28 -9.78 0.07
CA ASN A 247 10.56 -8.66 -0.51
C ASN A 247 11.12 -7.33 0.04
N PRO A 248 11.66 -6.44 -0.83
CA PRO A 248 12.20 -5.16 -0.39
C PRO A 248 11.15 -4.23 0.21
N ASN A 249 9.88 -4.43 -0.13
CA ASN A 249 8.77 -3.63 0.37
C ASN A 249 8.32 -4.03 1.78
N LEU A 250 8.65 -5.23 2.25
CA LEU A 250 8.27 -5.69 3.59
C LEU A 250 8.86 -4.79 4.69
N GLN A 251 10.03 -4.24 4.44
CA GLN A 251 10.75 -3.36 5.37
C GLN A 251 10.27 -1.90 5.30
N ASN A 252 9.03 -1.69 4.93
CA ASN A 252 8.47 -0.37 4.64
C ASN A 252 7.95 0.31 5.91
N LEU A 253 8.28 1.59 6.08
CA LEU A 253 7.73 2.45 7.13
C LEU A 253 6.19 2.52 7.06
N ASN A 254 5.60 2.25 5.90
CA ASN A 254 4.15 2.20 5.74
C ASN A 254 3.47 1.25 6.72
N LYS A 255 4.11 0.16 7.14
CA LYS A 255 3.55 -0.72 8.17
C LYS A 255 3.35 -0.03 9.52
N LEU A 256 4.09 1.04 9.81
CA LEU A 256 3.94 1.84 11.03
C LEU A 256 2.79 2.84 10.91
N VAL A 257 2.59 3.41 9.72
CA VAL A 257 1.59 4.45 9.44
C VAL A 257 0.38 3.94 8.65
N ASP A 258 0.37 2.65 8.30
CA ASP A 258 -0.74 1.94 7.68
C ASP A 258 -0.92 0.56 8.31
N PRO A 259 -1.72 0.44 9.37
CA PRO A 259 -2.00 -0.84 10.03
C PRO A 259 -2.60 -1.92 9.12
N ASN A 260 -3.03 -1.56 7.92
CA ASN A 260 -3.52 -2.49 6.89
C ASN A 260 -2.43 -2.99 5.95
N TYR A 261 -1.17 -2.61 6.16
CA TYR A 261 -0.10 -2.91 5.22
C TYR A 261 0.07 -4.41 4.95
N PHE A 262 -0.14 -5.26 5.95
CA PHE A 262 -0.04 -6.72 5.87
C PHE A 262 -1.09 -7.39 4.96
N ILE A 263 -2.23 -6.75 4.69
CA ILE A 263 -3.23 -7.23 3.71
C ILE A 263 -3.02 -6.63 2.31
N ARG A 264 -1.90 -6.00 2.06
CA ARG A 264 -1.47 -5.57 0.74
C ARG A 264 -0.44 -6.55 0.18
N ALA A 265 -0.48 -6.80 -1.12
CA ALA A 265 0.51 -7.65 -1.77
C ALA A 265 1.95 -7.16 -1.58
N SER A 266 2.14 -5.82 -1.50
CA SER A 266 3.43 -5.21 -1.17
C SER A 266 3.91 -5.47 0.25
N GLY A 267 3.00 -5.79 1.17
CA GLY A 267 3.29 -6.15 2.56
C GLY A 267 3.54 -7.64 2.78
N SER A 268 3.54 -8.45 1.73
CA SER A 268 3.85 -9.89 1.80
C SER A 268 5.32 -10.13 2.07
N LYS A 269 5.64 -11.26 2.73
CA LYS A 269 7.02 -11.64 3.08
C LYS A 269 7.93 -11.81 1.88
N ASN A 270 7.41 -12.40 0.82
CA ASN A 270 8.13 -12.82 -0.36
C ASN A 270 7.75 -12.00 -1.60
N ASN A 271 8.48 -12.17 -2.70
CA ASN A 271 8.18 -11.48 -3.95
C ASN A 271 7.11 -12.22 -4.75
N ILE A 272 6.20 -11.48 -5.38
CA ILE A 272 5.11 -12.02 -6.19
C ILE A 272 5.67 -12.63 -7.46
N LEU A 273 5.34 -13.90 -7.78
CA LEU A 273 5.64 -14.55 -9.05
C LEU A 273 4.50 -14.44 -10.04
N THR A 274 3.25 -14.55 -9.57
CA THR A 274 2.08 -14.36 -10.43
C THR A 274 0.99 -13.58 -9.70
N ARG A 275 0.22 -12.82 -10.46
CA ARG A 275 -1.02 -12.18 -10.03
C ARG A 275 -2.09 -12.46 -11.07
N LYS A 276 -3.15 -13.15 -10.67
CA LYS A 276 -4.31 -13.40 -11.52
C LYS A 276 -5.52 -12.68 -10.94
N THR A 277 -6.13 -11.82 -11.72
CA THR A 277 -7.38 -11.12 -11.37
C THR A 277 -8.51 -11.64 -12.23
N THR A 278 -9.58 -12.12 -11.59
CA THR A 278 -10.81 -12.55 -12.25
C THR A 278 -11.95 -11.67 -11.75
N THR A 279 -12.60 -10.94 -12.64
CA THR A 279 -13.76 -10.10 -12.32
C THR A 279 -14.98 -10.57 -13.09
N LYS A 280 -16.05 -10.88 -12.37
CA LYS A 280 -17.34 -11.29 -12.92
C LYS A 280 -18.37 -10.20 -12.66
N TYR A 281 -18.95 -9.68 -13.71
CA TYR A 281 -19.95 -8.59 -13.64
C TYR A 281 -21.35 -9.16 -13.49
N ASN A 282 -22.14 -8.64 -12.55
CA ASN A 282 -23.47 -9.14 -12.23
C ASN A 282 -24.52 -8.74 -13.30
N TYR A 283 -24.32 -7.59 -13.95
CA TYR A 283 -25.29 -7.02 -14.90
C TYR A 283 -25.32 -7.73 -16.28
N ASN A 284 -24.23 -8.37 -16.69
CA ASN A 284 -24.14 -9.04 -18.01
C ASN A 284 -23.47 -10.41 -17.97
N SER A 285 -23.14 -10.90 -16.77
CA SER A 285 -22.43 -12.17 -16.52
C SER A 285 -21.10 -12.31 -17.26
N SER A 286 -20.52 -11.21 -17.74
CA SER A 286 -19.21 -11.24 -18.37
C SER A 286 -18.11 -11.48 -17.34
N THR A 287 -17.06 -12.17 -17.77
CA THR A 287 -15.88 -12.44 -16.94
C THR A 287 -14.64 -11.89 -17.63
N ILE A 288 -13.87 -11.08 -16.91
CA ILE A 288 -12.58 -10.58 -17.35
C ILE A 288 -11.48 -11.23 -16.52
N VAL A 289 -10.48 -11.79 -17.19
CA VAL A 289 -9.29 -12.37 -16.55
C VAL A 289 -8.06 -11.60 -17.01
N ASN A 290 -7.27 -11.11 -16.04
CA ASN A 290 -5.99 -10.47 -16.26
C ASN A 290 -4.92 -11.23 -15.47
N GLU A 291 -3.82 -11.59 -16.12
CA GLU A 291 -2.73 -12.32 -15.48
C GLU A 291 -1.42 -11.57 -15.72
N HIS A 292 -0.63 -11.41 -14.64
CA HIS A 292 0.72 -10.87 -14.68
C HIS A 292 1.69 -11.91 -14.14
N VAL A 293 2.85 -11.99 -14.77
CA VAL A 293 3.98 -12.85 -14.37
C VAL A 293 5.15 -11.94 -14.05
N TYR A 294 5.86 -12.24 -12.98
CA TYR A 294 6.97 -11.46 -12.46
C TYR A 294 8.25 -12.30 -12.53
N GLU A 295 9.30 -11.76 -13.08
CA GLU A 295 10.63 -12.38 -13.17
C GLU A 295 11.65 -11.50 -12.48
N TYR A 296 12.55 -12.10 -11.71
CA TYR A 296 13.52 -11.38 -10.89
C TYR A 296 14.94 -11.83 -11.14
N THR A 297 15.88 -10.91 -10.92
CA THR A 297 17.28 -11.25 -10.62
C THR A 297 17.57 -10.80 -9.19
N TYR A 298 18.44 -11.53 -8.49
CA TYR A 298 18.69 -11.32 -7.07
C TYR A 298 20.16 -11.06 -6.78
N ALA A 299 20.40 -10.27 -5.73
CA ALA A 299 21.70 -10.17 -5.08
C ALA A 299 21.95 -11.39 -4.17
N ASP A 300 23.18 -11.56 -3.69
CA ASP A 300 23.58 -12.67 -2.81
C ASP A 300 22.80 -12.72 -1.49
N ASN A 301 22.26 -11.61 -1.04
CA ASN A 301 21.41 -11.50 0.15
C ASN A 301 19.93 -11.78 -0.11
N ASN A 302 19.58 -12.33 -1.28
CA ASN A 302 18.23 -12.67 -1.71
C ASN A 302 17.26 -11.49 -1.91
N TYR A 303 17.74 -10.25 -1.97
CA TYR A 303 16.92 -9.10 -2.38
C TYR A 303 16.98 -8.92 -3.90
N PRO A 304 15.87 -8.49 -4.56
CA PRO A 304 15.84 -8.34 -6.00
C PRO A 304 16.74 -7.18 -6.46
N LEU A 305 17.53 -7.43 -7.52
CA LEU A 305 18.24 -6.39 -8.27
C LEU A 305 17.36 -5.85 -9.40
N THR A 306 16.61 -6.76 -10.04
CA THR A 306 15.66 -6.39 -11.08
C THR A 306 14.34 -7.14 -10.91
N GLN A 307 13.26 -6.54 -11.38
CA GLN A 307 11.95 -7.15 -11.55
C GLN A 307 11.47 -6.85 -12.96
N LYS A 308 10.94 -7.84 -13.67
CA LYS A 308 10.23 -7.66 -14.92
C LYS A 308 8.78 -8.10 -14.74
N ILE A 309 7.85 -7.28 -15.17
CA ILE A 309 6.41 -7.55 -15.12
C ILE A 309 5.96 -7.81 -16.55
N PHE A 310 5.31 -8.95 -16.77
CA PHE A 310 4.74 -9.33 -18.06
C PHE A 310 3.23 -9.46 -17.92
N GLN A 311 2.49 -8.85 -18.84
CA GLN A 311 1.08 -9.17 -19.05
C GLN A 311 1.01 -10.48 -19.84
N LYS A 312 0.26 -11.45 -19.32
CA LYS A 312 -0.01 -12.73 -19.97
C LYS A 312 -1.36 -12.69 -20.64
N THR A 313 -1.43 -13.08 -21.89
CA THR A 313 -2.67 -13.23 -22.67
C THR A 313 -2.69 -14.59 -23.34
N THR A 314 -3.91 -15.13 -23.55
CA THR A 314 -4.08 -16.37 -24.32
C THR A 314 -4.88 -16.05 -25.58
N GLU A 315 -4.26 -16.20 -26.73
CA GLU A 315 -4.90 -16.01 -28.04
C GLU A 315 -4.90 -17.35 -28.79
N ASN A 316 -6.07 -17.83 -29.19
CA ASN A 316 -6.24 -19.11 -29.89
C ASN A 316 -5.57 -20.33 -29.19
N GLY A 317 -5.59 -20.35 -27.87
CA GLY A 317 -4.97 -21.39 -27.06
C GLY A 317 -3.43 -21.26 -26.90
N VAL A 318 -2.83 -20.22 -27.48
CA VAL A 318 -1.40 -19.95 -27.36
C VAL A 318 -1.17 -18.85 -26.32
N GLU A 319 -0.35 -19.14 -25.33
CA GLU A 319 0.05 -18.15 -24.32
C GLU A 319 1.08 -17.19 -24.90
N LYS A 320 0.88 -15.89 -24.70
CA LYS A 320 1.80 -14.81 -25.05
C LYS A 320 2.12 -14.01 -23.80
N LYS A 321 3.38 -13.62 -23.67
CA LYS A 321 3.86 -12.71 -22.63
C LYS A 321 4.29 -11.40 -23.31
N LYS A 322 3.78 -10.28 -22.84
CA LYS A 322 4.19 -8.94 -23.26
C LYS A 322 4.82 -8.24 -22.07
N LEU A 323 6.05 -7.73 -22.21
CA LEU A 323 6.70 -6.94 -21.18
C LEU A 323 5.88 -5.65 -20.96
N ASP A 324 5.54 -5.37 -19.70
CA ASP A 324 4.80 -4.17 -19.29
C ASP A 324 5.75 -3.18 -18.61
N GLU A 325 6.56 -3.66 -17.65
CA GLU A 325 7.45 -2.83 -16.85
C GLU A 325 8.73 -3.60 -16.44
N THR A 326 9.81 -2.85 -16.28
CA THR A 326 11.04 -3.33 -15.62
C THR A 326 11.35 -2.40 -14.44
N THR A 327 11.62 -2.97 -13.27
CA THR A 327 12.06 -2.25 -12.08
C THR A 327 13.50 -2.62 -11.75
N GLU A 328 14.35 -1.64 -11.47
CA GLU A 328 15.72 -1.80 -11.01
C GLU A 328 15.87 -1.29 -9.59
N TYR A 329 16.57 -2.04 -8.73
CA TYR A 329 16.79 -1.71 -7.33
C TYR A 329 18.28 -1.47 -7.08
N THR A 330 18.61 -0.43 -6.33
CA THR A 330 19.97 -0.14 -5.81
C THR A 330 19.90 -0.04 -4.30
N TYR A 331 20.77 -0.78 -3.59
CA TYR A 331 20.82 -0.85 -2.13
C TYR A 331 22.01 -0.09 -1.53
#